data_40815e67503d6a7d72a10533becda13f
#
_entry.id   40815e67503d6a7d72a10533becda13f
#
_cell.length_a   1.000
_cell.length_b   1.000
_cell.length_c   1.000
_cell.angle_alpha   90.00
_cell.angle_beta   90.00
_cell.angle_gamma   90.00
#
_symmetry.space_group_name_H-M   'P 1'
#
loop_
_entity.id
_entity.type
_entity.pdbx_description
1 polymer ?
#
loop_
_entity_poly.entity_id
_entity_poly.type
_entity_poly.pdbx_seq_one_letter_code
_entity_poly.pdbx_strand_id
1 'polypeptide(L)'
;MCGIVGILTNLDECISKLLFGLKQLENRGYDSAGICCVNNFGQLIIQKYASENVSALKKLEENTCLFENSSIGIAHTRWATHGGKTDLNSHPHISSDNLFIIVHNGIIENYLTLKNMLIIKGYCFKSDTDSEVIANLLSYNYKHAEETVLNVNTNVNTNVNEKIINAITRTNEMLEGTWGLCIICVDNADALYCTRNGSPMLVGVRDNYAMAVSEQSAFDKSISKYIILNNHDICTLHKNENRITLTTSHQYTFKNTQNNLNDTSLDTSKFSHWTLKEIYEQRESVLRAISFGGRLLTDNGVKLGGLEMNKDVLVEIDNLIILGCGTSYNAGLCGVHYFRDLCNFYCVYLIEGADFNLNDIPKNGKTAIILLSQSGETTDLHRCVSIAKKHKLFTIGIINVVDSLIAREVDCGCYLNAGKEVGVASTKSFTSQCILLSMVAIWFSQIHNKNETLRHQYINDLNLLHNNVSLLLENLEKNVDKVIKLFINAKSCFVLGKGICESIAKEGSLKIKEISYIHSEGYSTSSLKHGPFALLCDDFPVILIAPNDEHLAKNLNAYNEIKSRYSPIIVVTNTNVNEFNLAENVLYIPYNKTYNSVLSSIVLQMIAYKLSVSKDINPDMPKNLAKVVTVE
;
A
#
# COMPACT_ATOMS: atom_id res chain seq x y z
N MET A 1 -4.72 -6.94 1.36
CA MET A 1 -4.65 -6.99 2.83
C MET A 1 -5.98 -6.60 3.44
N CYS A 2 -6.21 -7.06 4.64
CA CYS A 2 -7.46 -6.88 5.36
C CYS A 2 -7.43 -5.64 6.27
N GLY A 3 -8.60 -5.12 6.65
CA GLY A 3 -8.76 -4.03 7.59
C GLY A 3 -9.41 -4.49 8.88
N ILE A 4 -8.83 -4.15 10.03
CA ILE A 4 -9.39 -4.42 11.36
C ILE A 4 -9.88 -3.14 12.00
N VAL A 5 -11.06 -3.20 12.60
CA VAL A 5 -11.61 -2.17 13.51
C VAL A 5 -12.22 -2.86 14.71
N GLY A 6 -11.75 -2.53 15.90
CA GLY A 6 -12.35 -2.90 17.17
C GLY A 6 -12.78 -1.66 17.93
N ILE A 7 -13.87 -1.73 18.68
CA ILE A 7 -14.37 -0.64 19.52
C ILE A 7 -14.90 -1.17 20.85
N LEU A 8 -14.64 -0.41 21.90
CA LEU A 8 -15.27 -0.52 23.21
C LEU A 8 -15.75 0.88 23.59
N THR A 9 -17.03 1.02 23.97
CA THR A 9 -17.64 2.34 24.20
C THR A 9 -18.68 2.33 25.33
N ASN A 10 -18.80 3.47 26.00
CA ASN A 10 -19.89 3.77 26.94
C ASN A 10 -21.04 4.54 26.26
N LEU A 11 -20.93 4.81 24.97
CA LEU A 11 -21.89 5.60 24.17
C LEU A 11 -22.60 4.69 23.16
N ASP A 12 -23.76 5.13 22.70
CA ASP A 12 -24.51 4.44 21.64
C ASP A 12 -23.96 4.78 20.23
N GLU A 13 -22.65 4.59 20.06
CA GLU A 13 -21.93 4.93 18.83
C GLU A 13 -21.12 3.76 18.25
N CYS A 14 -21.29 2.56 18.81
CA CYS A 14 -20.48 1.38 18.43
C CYS A 14 -20.52 1.12 16.92
N ILE A 15 -21.72 0.94 16.36
CA ILE A 15 -21.87 0.59 14.93
C ILE A 15 -21.41 1.72 13.99
N SER A 16 -21.69 2.98 14.32
CA SER A 16 -21.31 4.12 13.48
C SER A 16 -19.79 4.25 13.35
N LYS A 17 -19.05 4.01 14.45
CA LYS A 17 -17.59 4.05 14.45
C LYS A 17 -16.96 2.83 13.78
N LEU A 18 -17.55 1.63 13.92
CA LEU A 18 -17.11 0.44 13.17
C LEU A 18 -17.25 0.65 11.66
N LEU A 19 -18.41 1.11 11.21
CA LEU A 19 -18.66 1.39 9.80
C LEU A 19 -17.78 2.52 9.26
N PHE A 20 -17.55 3.58 10.04
CA PHE A 20 -16.61 4.62 9.68
C PHE A 20 -15.22 4.03 9.43
N GLY A 21 -14.69 3.23 10.35
CA GLY A 21 -13.38 2.59 10.22
C GLY A 21 -13.32 1.63 9.04
N LEU A 22 -14.35 0.79 8.82
CA LEU A 22 -14.41 -0.11 7.67
C LEU A 22 -14.38 0.63 6.34
N LYS A 23 -15.12 1.77 6.21
CA LYS A 23 -15.08 2.63 5.02
C LYS A 23 -13.69 3.16 4.73
N GLN A 24 -12.94 3.53 5.78
CA GLN A 24 -11.57 4.00 5.61
C GLN A 24 -10.62 2.90 5.14
N LEU A 25 -10.94 1.63 5.44
CA LEU A 25 -10.12 0.45 5.14
C LEU A 25 -10.64 -0.38 3.95
N GLU A 26 -11.72 0.03 3.28
CA GLU A 26 -12.35 -0.75 2.20
C GLU A 26 -11.37 -1.04 1.06
N ASN A 27 -10.49 -0.09 0.72
CA ASN A 27 -9.46 -0.27 -0.31
C ASN A 27 -8.39 -1.32 0.03
N ARG A 28 -8.33 -1.79 1.28
CA ARG A 28 -7.43 -2.86 1.73
C ARG A 28 -7.99 -4.25 1.49
N GLY A 29 -9.30 -4.40 1.42
CA GLY A 29 -9.93 -5.69 1.15
C GLY A 29 -11.42 -5.51 0.93
N TYR A 30 -11.87 -5.78 -0.27
CA TYR A 30 -13.27 -5.63 -0.68
C TYR A 30 -13.94 -6.96 -1.08
N ASP A 31 -13.27 -8.10 -0.85
CA ASP A 31 -13.83 -9.42 -1.14
C ASP A 31 -14.95 -9.79 -0.19
N SER A 32 -14.83 -9.39 1.06
CA SER A 32 -15.88 -9.56 2.06
C SER A 32 -15.72 -8.55 3.19
N ALA A 33 -16.80 -8.34 3.93
CA ALA A 33 -16.79 -7.55 5.15
C ALA A 33 -17.75 -8.17 6.19
N GLY A 34 -17.44 -7.94 7.47
CA GLY A 34 -18.32 -8.39 8.53
C GLY A 34 -18.08 -7.65 9.84
N ILE A 35 -19.11 -7.70 10.67
CA ILE A 35 -19.19 -7.05 11.98
C ILE A 35 -19.71 -8.07 13.00
N CYS A 36 -19.10 -8.07 14.17
CA CYS A 36 -19.64 -8.70 15.36
C CYS A 36 -19.75 -7.66 16.47
N CYS A 37 -20.89 -7.63 17.14
CA CYS A 37 -21.12 -6.84 18.36
C CYS A 37 -21.72 -7.70 19.46
N VAL A 38 -21.51 -7.27 20.71
CA VAL A 38 -22.26 -7.75 21.86
C VAL A 38 -23.14 -6.59 22.35
N ASN A 39 -24.43 -6.81 22.41
CA ASN A 39 -25.36 -5.79 22.90
C ASN A 39 -25.39 -5.74 24.44
N ASN A 40 -26.03 -4.71 24.99
CA ASN A 40 -26.14 -4.50 26.44
C ASN A 40 -26.92 -5.61 27.17
N PHE A 41 -27.55 -6.55 26.45
CA PHE A 41 -28.22 -7.73 26.99
C PHE A 41 -27.31 -8.98 26.95
N GLY A 42 -26.03 -8.83 26.54
CA GLY A 42 -25.08 -9.94 26.39
C GLY A 42 -25.30 -10.80 25.14
N GLN A 43 -26.14 -10.37 24.21
CA GLN A 43 -26.41 -11.13 22.99
C GLN A 43 -25.35 -10.84 21.92
N LEU A 44 -24.84 -11.91 21.32
CA LEU A 44 -23.89 -11.86 20.23
C LEU A 44 -24.62 -11.67 18.90
N ILE A 45 -24.24 -10.63 18.15
CA ILE A 45 -24.82 -10.30 16.85
C ILE A 45 -23.68 -10.32 15.83
N ILE A 46 -23.77 -11.19 14.81
CA ILE A 46 -22.78 -11.33 13.75
C ILE A 46 -23.47 -11.18 12.40
N GLN A 47 -22.95 -10.27 11.56
CA GLN A 47 -23.32 -10.14 10.15
C GLN A 47 -22.04 -10.08 9.31
N LYS A 48 -21.94 -10.93 8.31
CA LYS A 48 -20.78 -10.99 7.42
C LYS A 48 -21.19 -11.44 6.02
N TYR A 49 -20.63 -10.78 5.01
CA TYR A 49 -21.02 -10.96 3.62
C TYR A 49 -19.79 -11.04 2.72
N ALA A 50 -19.83 -11.91 1.72
CA ALA A 50 -18.99 -11.82 0.56
C ALA A 50 -19.54 -10.78 -0.43
N SER A 51 -18.67 -10.01 -1.05
CA SER A 51 -19.06 -9.07 -2.10
C SER A 51 -19.29 -9.82 -3.41
N GLU A 52 -20.40 -9.53 -4.04
CA GLU A 52 -20.80 -10.04 -5.35
C GLU A 52 -21.13 -8.85 -6.27
N ASN A 53 -22.40 -8.72 -6.68
CA ASN A 53 -22.91 -7.56 -7.43
C ASN A 53 -23.03 -6.30 -6.55
N VAL A 54 -23.14 -6.49 -5.23
CA VAL A 54 -23.21 -5.42 -4.22
C VAL A 54 -22.04 -5.62 -3.26
N SER A 55 -21.38 -4.52 -2.88
CA SER A 55 -20.28 -4.59 -1.92
C SER A 55 -20.78 -5.11 -0.55
N ALA A 56 -19.95 -5.92 0.10
CA ALA A 56 -20.26 -6.45 1.43
C ALA A 56 -20.48 -5.33 2.46
N LEU A 57 -19.73 -4.23 2.34
CA LEU A 57 -19.86 -3.08 3.21
C LEU A 57 -21.22 -2.41 3.06
N LYS A 58 -21.74 -2.27 1.84
CA LYS A 58 -23.07 -1.71 1.58
C LYS A 58 -24.17 -2.60 2.19
N LYS A 59 -24.03 -3.93 2.09
CA LYS A 59 -24.97 -4.87 2.75
C LYS A 59 -24.96 -4.70 4.27
N LEU A 60 -23.80 -4.43 4.89
CA LEU A 60 -23.69 -4.14 6.33
C LEU A 60 -24.36 -2.82 6.70
N GLU A 61 -24.22 -1.78 5.88
CA GLU A 61 -24.85 -0.47 6.09
C GLU A 61 -26.37 -0.54 6.07
N GLU A 62 -26.94 -1.40 5.24
CA GLU A 62 -28.39 -1.62 5.13
C GLU A 62 -28.97 -2.37 6.35
N ASN A 63 -28.11 -3.03 7.16
CA ASN A 63 -28.52 -3.85 8.31
C ASN A 63 -28.07 -3.29 9.68
N THR A 64 -27.80 -2.00 9.78
CA THR A 64 -27.28 -1.35 11.00
C THR A 64 -28.20 -1.47 12.22
N CYS A 65 -29.52 -1.50 12.01
CA CYS A 65 -30.51 -1.62 13.10
C CYS A 65 -30.34 -2.91 13.94
N LEU A 66 -29.72 -3.94 13.38
CA LEU A 66 -29.47 -5.18 14.14
C LEU A 66 -28.45 -4.98 15.27
N PHE A 67 -27.58 -3.97 15.18
CA PHE A 67 -26.48 -3.73 16.12
C PHE A 67 -26.77 -2.62 17.15
N GLU A 68 -28.00 -2.16 17.23
CA GLU A 68 -28.40 -1.15 18.22
C GLU A 68 -28.14 -1.64 19.66
N ASN A 69 -27.85 -0.69 20.55
CA ASN A 69 -27.53 -0.94 21.96
C ASN A 69 -26.26 -1.80 22.17
N SER A 70 -25.32 -1.78 21.26
CA SER A 70 -24.04 -2.48 21.40
C SER A 70 -22.96 -1.56 21.95
N SER A 71 -22.17 -2.08 22.91
CA SER A 71 -21.08 -1.33 23.55
C SER A 71 -19.69 -1.85 23.20
N ILE A 72 -19.61 -3.04 22.63
CA ILE A 72 -18.37 -3.65 22.16
C ILE A 72 -18.60 -4.25 20.76
N GLY A 73 -17.62 -4.10 19.88
CA GLY A 73 -17.67 -4.72 18.57
C GLY A 73 -16.33 -4.81 17.89
N ILE A 74 -16.25 -5.77 16.97
CA ILE A 74 -15.10 -5.97 16.07
C ILE A 74 -15.60 -6.10 14.64
N ALA A 75 -14.84 -5.54 13.70
CA ALA A 75 -15.21 -5.49 12.30
C ALA A 75 -13.99 -5.69 11.41
N HIS A 76 -14.23 -6.17 10.21
CA HIS A 76 -13.16 -6.56 9.29
C HIS A 76 -13.57 -6.35 7.83
N THR A 77 -12.60 -5.89 7.00
CA THR A 77 -12.64 -6.01 5.53
C THR A 77 -11.61 -7.02 5.10
N ARG A 78 -11.97 -7.98 4.25
CA ARG A 78 -11.14 -9.11 3.89
C ARG A 78 -10.69 -9.05 2.44
N TRP A 79 -9.41 -9.33 2.25
CA TRP A 79 -8.82 -9.83 1.03
C TRP A 79 -8.60 -11.33 1.18
N ALA A 80 -9.20 -12.15 0.31
CA ALA A 80 -9.17 -13.61 0.44
C ALA A 80 -7.79 -14.18 0.11
N THR A 81 -7.11 -14.77 1.10
CA THR A 81 -5.83 -15.49 0.97
C THR A 81 -6.03 -17.00 1.16
N HIS A 82 -6.62 -17.41 2.29
CA HIS A 82 -6.96 -18.79 2.62
C HIS A 82 -8.48 -18.98 2.61
N GLY A 83 -8.96 -19.94 1.84
CA GLY A 83 -10.39 -20.19 1.62
C GLY A 83 -11.02 -19.23 0.62
N GLY A 84 -12.02 -19.71 -0.11
CA GLY A 84 -12.73 -18.98 -1.15
C GLY A 84 -13.48 -17.74 -0.65
N LYS A 85 -13.94 -16.92 -1.58
CA LYS A 85 -14.77 -15.74 -1.32
C LYS A 85 -16.21 -16.16 -1.02
N THR A 86 -16.49 -16.44 0.24
CA THR A 86 -17.81 -16.89 0.74
C THR A 86 -18.13 -16.22 2.07
N ASP A 87 -19.41 -16.15 2.43
CA ASP A 87 -19.85 -15.63 3.74
C ASP A 87 -19.23 -16.43 4.89
N LEU A 88 -19.09 -17.76 4.75
CA LEU A 88 -18.50 -18.62 5.78
C LEU A 88 -17.04 -18.29 6.06
N ASN A 89 -16.28 -18.01 5.01
CA ASN A 89 -14.86 -17.67 5.09
C ASN A 89 -14.62 -16.19 5.45
N SER A 90 -15.68 -15.37 5.55
CA SER A 90 -15.59 -13.97 5.94
C SER A 90 -15.39 -13.84 7.45
N HIS A 91 -14.68 -12.81 7.88
CA HIS A 91 -14.57 -12.44 9.30
C HIS A 91 -15.81 -11.68 9.78
N PRO A 92 -16.10 -11.70 11.07
CA PRO A 92 -15.41 -12.37 12.19
C PRO A 92 -15.56 -13.89 12.21
N HIS A 93 -14.58 -14.58 12.82
CA HIS A 93 -14.63 -16.01 13.11
C HIS A 93 -14.94 -16.24 14.58
N ILE A 94 -15.66 -17.32 14.87
CA ILE A 94 -16.09 -17.69 16.21
C ILE A 94 -15.62 -19.11 16.53
N SER A 95 -15.22 -19.35 17.76
CA SER A 95 -14.89 -20.70 18.25
C SER A 95 -16.11 -21.62 18.22
N SER A 96 -15.90 -22.93 18.10
CA SER A 96 -16.97 -23.93 17.97
C SER A 96 -17.94 -23.97 19.18
N ASP A 97 -17.52 -23.45 20.31
CA ASP A 97 -18.32 -23.29 21.54
C ASP A 97 -18.91 -21.89 21.72
N ASN A 98 -18.74 -21.00 20.76
CA ASN A 98 -19.18 -19.60 20.74
C ASN A 98 -18.57 -18.71 21.84
N LEU A 99 -17.45 -19.07 22.42
CA LEU A 99 -16.83 -18.35 23.54
C LEU A 99 -15.91 -17.21 23.08
N PHE A 100 -15.11 -17.44 22.02
CA PHE A 100 -14.19 -16.46 21.47
C PHE A 100 -14.59 -16.03 20.07
N ILE A 101 -14.59 -14.74 19.83
CA ILE A 101 -14.83 -14.13 18.52
C ILE A 101 -13.62 -13.30 18.16
N ILE A 102 -13.11 -13.46 16.92
CA ILE A 102 -11.93 -12.79 16.47
C ILE A 102 -12.07 -12.17 15.08
N VAL A 103 -11.28 -11.12 14.85
CA VAL A 103 -10.87 -10.67 13.53
C VAL A 103 -9.35 -10.73 13.43
N HIS A 104 -8.83 -11.15 12.27
CA HIS A 104 -7.43 -11.47 12.07
C HIS A 104 -6.91 -10.89 10.76
N ASN A 105 -5.75 -10.24 10.83
CA ASN A 105 -4.91 -9.88 9.70
C ASN A 105 -3.59 -10.64 9.80
N GLY A 106 -3.21 -11.37 8.78
CA GLY A 106 -1.98 -12.14 8.73
C GLY A 106 -2.18 -13.52 8.12
N ILE A 107 -1.19 -14.38 8.29
CA ILE A 107 -1.20 -15.79 7.88
C ILE A 107 -0.58 -16.62 8.99
N ILE A 108 -1.24 -17.71 9.38
CA ILE A 108 -0.73 -18.68 10.33
C ILE A 108 -0.16 -19.88 9.57
N GLU A 109 1.16 -19.97 9.52
CA GLU A 109 1.87 -20.95 8.71
C GLU A 109 1.64 -22.39 9.19
N ASN A 110 1.56 -22.60 10.50
CA ASN A 110 1.33 -23.92 11.10
C ASN A 110 -0.16 -24.26 11.32
N TYR A 111 -1.11 -23.54 10.67
CA TYR A 111 -2.55 -23.69 10.92
C TYR A 111 -3.07 -25.10 10.69
N LEU A 112 -2.56 -25.84 9.70
CA LEU A 112 -2.98 -27.24 9.43
C LEU A 112 -2.64 -28.16 10.59
N THR A 113 -1.46 -28.03 11.17
CA THR A 113 -1.03 -28.81 12.34
C THR A 113 -1.92 -28.54 13.54
N LEU A 114 -2.18 -27.25 13.82
CA LEU A 114 -3.05 -26.82 14.90
C LEU A 114 -4.51 -27.25 14.67
N LYS A 115 -5.02 -27.14 13.45
CA LYS A 115 -6.37 -27.60 13.07
C LYS A 115 -6.55 -29.09 13.36
N ASN A 116 -5.60 -29.93 12.93
CA ASN A 116 -5.65 -31.36 13.16
C ASN A 116 -5.62 -31.71 14.64
N MET A 117 -4.77 -31.03 15.43
CA MET A 117 -4.74 -31.18 16.89
C MET A 117 -6.12 -30.84 17.50
N LEU A 118 -6.72 -29.73 17.12
CA LEU A 118 -8.02 -29.28 17.64
C LEU A 118 -9.17 -30.21 17.23
N ILE A 119 -9.16 -30.78 16.02
CA ILE A 119 -10.14 -31.79 15.58
C ILE A 119 -10.06 -33.02 16.47
N ILE A 120 -8.86 -33.51 16.80
CA ILE A 120 -8.67 -34.64 17.73
C ILE A 120 -9.21 -34.31 19.14
N LYS A 121 -9.17 -33.02 19.52
CA LYS A 121 -9.73 -32.53 20.80
C LYS A 121 -11.24 -32.25 20.73
N GLY A 122 -11.90 -32.53 19.61
CA GLY A 122 -13.35 -32.42 19.45
C GLY A 122 -13.86 -31.05 18.99
N TYR A 123 -12.96 -30.15 18.53
CA TYR A 123 -13.36 -28.85 17.94
C TYR A 123 -13.83 -29.03 16.51
N CYS A 124 -14.89 -28.31 16.14
CA CYS A 124 -15.48 -28.31 14.79
C CYS A 124 -15.10 -27.04 14.04
N PHE A 125 -14.94 -27.17 12.71
CA PHE A 125 -14.61 -26.07 11.82
C PHE A 125 -15.68 -25.90 10.75
N LYS A 126 -16.07 -24.65 10.48
CA LYS A 126 -17.08 -24.27 9.48
C LYS A 126 -16.45 -23.61 8.26
N SER A 127 -15.26 -23.03 8.41
CA SER A 127 -14.54 -22.34 7.35
C SER A 127 -13.24 -23.05 6.96
N ASP A 128 -12.71 -22.61 5.82
CA ASP A 128 -11.41 -23.08 5.31
C ASP A 128 -10.25 -22.16 5.76
N THR A 129 -10.52 -21.16 6.62
CA THR A 129 -9.55 -20.14 6.99
C THR A 129 -8.64 -20.60 8.14
N ASP A 130 -7.41 -20.12 8.13
CA ASP A 130 -6.47 -20.20 9.26
C ASP A 130 -6.97 -19.45 10.50
N SER A 131 -7.77 -18.42 10.29
CA SER A 131 -8.31 -17.56 11.36
C SER A 131 -9.28 -18.29 12.29
N GLU A 132 -10.12 -19.19 11.79
CA GLU A 132 -11.00 -19.99 12.65
C GLU A 132 -10.21 -20.92 13.57
N VAL A 133 -8.99 -21.31 13.14
CA VAL A 133 -8.08 -22.12 13.98
C VAL A 133 -7.67 -21.32 15.21
N ILE A 134 -7.39 -20.03 15.07
CA ILE A 134 -7.04 -19.15 16.20
C ILE A 134 -8.19 -19.07 17.20
N ALA A 135 -9.44 -18.88 16.74
CA ALA A 135 -10.61 -18.79 17.61
C ALA A 135 -10.79 -20.07 18.45
N ASN A 136 -10.67 -21.22 17.81
CA ASN A 136 -10.75 -22.52 18.49
C ASN A 136 -9.55 -22.78 19.43
N LEU A 137 -8.34 -22.34 19.06
CA LEU A 137 -7.14 -22.46 19.88
C LEU A 137 -7.23 -21.60 21.16
N LEU A 138 -7.78 -20.40 21.07
CA LEU A 138 -8.07 -19.54 22.21
C LEU A 138 -9.04 -20.25 23.18
N SER A 139 -10.14 -20.83 22.68
CA SER A 139 -11.08 -21.58 23.49
C SER A 139 -10.43 -22.80 24.15
N TYR A 140 -9.61 -23.55 23.40
CA TYR A 140 -8.85 -24.68 23.92
C TYR A 140 -7.95 -24.25 25.08
N ASN A 141 -7.11 -23.25 24.87
CA ASN A 141 -6.18 -22.75 25.88
C ASN A 141 -6.89 -22.15 27.11
N TYR A 142 -8.03 -21.51 26.92
CA TYR A 142 -8.85 -20.97 28.01
C TYR A 142 -9.43 -22.08 28.92
N LYS A 143 -9.95 -23.17 28.34
CA LYS A 143 -10.47 -24.30 29.08
C LYS A 143 -9.41 -25.11 29.84
N HIS A 144 -8.18 -25.17 29.27
CA HIS A 144 -7.08 -25.92 29.87
C HIS A 144 -6.11 -25.03 30.66
N ALA A 145 -6.48 -23.79 30.96
CA ALA A 145 -5.66 -22.88 31.76
C ALA A 145 -5.36 -23.40 33.18
N GLU A 146 -6.24 -24.25 33.73
CA GLU A 146 -6.12 -24.77 35.10
C GLU A 146 -5.25 -26.01 35.26
N GLU A 147 -5.02 -26.79 34.20
CA GLU A 147 -4.22 -28.03 34.27
C GLU A 147 -2.73 -27.82 34.60
N THR A 148 -2.21 -26.64 34.41
CA THR A 148 -0.79 -26.28 34.66
C THR A 148 -0.56 -25.61 36.03
N VAL A 149 -1.62 -25.15 36.69
CA VAL A 149 -1.53 -24.49 38.02
C VAL A 149 -1.62 -25.49 39.15
N LEU A 150 -1.98 -26.75 38.88
CA LEU A 150 -2.13 -27.83 39.89
C LEU A 150 -0.81 -28.24 40.60
N ASN A 151 0.34 -27.64 40.27
CA ASN A 151 1.58 -27.89 41.00
C ASN A 151 1.93 -26.84 42.08
N VAL A 152 1.07 -25.85 42.31
CA VAL A 152 1.25 -24.89 43.41
C VAL A 152 -0.09 -24.81 44.16
N ASN A 153 -0.12 -25.35 45.38
CA ASN A 153 -1.23 -25.25 46.33
C ASN A 153 -1.55 -23.79 46.67
N THR A 154 -2.33 -23.09 45.83
CA THR A 154 -3.00 -21.85 46.21
C THR A 154 -4.40 -21.85 45.64
N ASN A 155 -5.39 -21.83 46.52
CA ASN A 155 -6.79 -21.47 46.23
C ASN A 155 -6.84 -19.99 45.76
N VAL A 156 -6.46 -19.72 44.50
CA VAL A 156 -6.60 -18.40 43.90
C VAL A 156 -7.81 -18.46 43.00
N ASN A 157 -8.87 -17.73 43.35
CA ASN A 157 -9.93 -17.34 42.44
C ASN A 157 -9.27 -16.52 41.30
N THR A 158 -8.81 -17.19 40.24
CA THR A 158 -8.22 -16.51 39.07
C THR A 158 -9.31 -15.65 38.44
N ASN A 159 -9.05 -14.34 38.40
CA ASN A 159 -9.93 -13.37 37.75
C ASN A 159 -10.13 -13.80 36.27
N VAL A 160 -11.38 -13.78 35.77
CA VAL A 160 -11.73 -14.14 34.38
C VAL A 160 -10.81 -13.44 33.37
N ASN A 161 -10.48 -12.18 33.61
CA ASN A 161 -9.58 -11.41 32.77
C ASN A 161 -8.16 -12.02 32.70
N GLU A 162 -7.59 -12.48 33.82
CA GLU A 162 -6.28 -13.14 33.86
C GLU A 162 -6.31 -14.48 33.11
N LYS A 163 -7.39 -15.23 33.24
CA LYS A 163 -7.58 -16.49 32.51
C LYS A 163 -7.61 -16.27 30.99
N ILE A 164 -8.26 -15.20 30.52
CA ILE A 164 -8.30 -14.82 29.10
C ILE A 164 -6.90 -14.39 28.63
N ILE A 165 -6.20 -13.54 29.38
CA ILE A 165 -4.83 -13.10 29.03
C ILE A 165 -3.88 -14.29 28.95
N ASN A 166 -3.98 -15.25 29.86
CA ASN A 166 -3.17 -16.47 29.83
C ASN A 166 -3.50 -17.33 28.59
N ALA A 167 -4.76 -17.43 28.20
CA ALA A 167 -5.17 -18.13 26.99
C ALA A 167 -4.59 -17.45 25.73
N ILE A 168 -4.61 -16.12 25.67
CA ILE A 168 -4.02 -15.36 24.56
C ILE A 168 -2.50 -15.56 24.53
N THR A 169 -1.81 -15.49 25.67
CA THR A 169 -0.37 -15.71 25.77
C THR A 169 0.03 -17.08 25.23
N ARG A 170 -0.62 -18.15 25.70
CA ARG A 170 -0.36 -19.52 25.21
C ARG A 170 -0.68 -19.66 23.72
N THR A 171 -1.75 -19.01 23.26
CA THR A 171 -2.07 -19.02 21.82
C THR A 171 -0.96 -18.36 21.02
N ASN A 172 -0.47 -17.19 21.44
CA ASN A 172 0.65 -16.50 20.79
C ASN A 172 1.93 -17.37 20.72
N GLU A 173 2.20 -18.17 21.74
CA GLU A 173 3.36 -19.08 21.81
C GLU A 173 3.23 -20.28 20.85
N MET A 174 2.01 -20.69 20.50
CA MET A 174 1.74 -21.82 19.62
C MET A 174 1.63 -21.43 18.16
N LEU A 175 1.38 -20.15 17.85
CA LEU A 175 1.23 -19.65 16.50
C LEU A 175 2.60 -19.42 15.83
N GLU A 176 2.73 -19.84 14.58
CA GLU A 176 3.84 -19.51 13.69
C GLU A 176 3.32 -18.65 12.53
N GLY A 177 4.03 -17.57 12.19
CA GLY A 177 3.63 -16.65 11.12
C GLY A 177 3.30 -15.24 11.62
N THR A 178 2.37 -14.57 10.95
CA THR A 178 2.01 -13.19 11.27
C THR A 178 0.56 -13.06 11.70
N TRP A 179 0.29 -12.19 12.67
CA TRP A 179 -1.07 -11.86 13.09
C TRP A 179 -1.21 -10.45 13.64
N GLY A 180 -2.38 -9.88 13.44
CA GLY A 180 -2.95 -8.76 14.17
C GLY A 180 -4.37 -9.15 14.54
N LEU A 181 -4.67 -9.22 15.84
CA LEU A 181 -5.91 -9.77 16.37
C LEU A 181 -6.66 -8.75 17.20
N CYS A 182 -7.99 -8.64 16.97
CA CYS A 182 -8.93 -8.15 17.96
C CYS A 182 -9.83 -9.32 18.41
N ILE A 183 -10.01 -9.46 19.72
CA ILE A 183 -10.61 -10.63 20.36
C ILE A 183 -11.68 -10.16 21.32
N ILE A 184 -12.88 -10.74 21.22
CA ILE A 184 -13.96 -10.66 22.20
C ILE A 184 -14.10 -12.03 22.86
N CYS A 185 -14.20 -12.06 24.20
CA CYS A 185 -14.59 -13.23 24.96
C CYS A 185 -15.97 -13.00 25.59
N VAL A 186 -16.91 -13.91 25.37
CA VAL A 186 -18.30 -13.77 25.87
C VAL A 186 -18.32 -13.76 27.39
N ASP A 187 -17.42 -14.47 28.07
CA ASP A 187 -17.31 -14.48 29.53
C ASP A 187 -16.86 -13.14 30.13
N ASN A 188 -16.36 -12.21 29.29
CA ASN A 188 -15.98 -10.86 29.70
C ASN A 188 -16.28 -9.86 28.57
N ALA A 189 -17.56 -9.57 28.33
CA ALA A 189 -18.02 -8.65 27.29
C ALA A 189 -17.72 -7.16 27.58
N ASP A 190 -17.17 -6.83 28.74
CA ASP A 190 -16.74 -5.48 29.11
C ASP A 190 -15.25 -5.23 28.74
N ALA A 191 -14.61 -6.19 28.05
CA ALA A 191 -13.22 -6.06 27.63
C ALA A 191 -12.99 -6.47 26.18
N LEU A 192 -12.19 -5.66 25.46
CA LEU A 192 -11.66 -5.97 24.13
C LEU A 192 -10.16 -6.23 24.25
N TYR A 193 -9.71 -7.34 23.68
CA TYR A 193 -8.31 -7.75 23.72
C TYR A 193 -7.68 -7.61 22.33
N CYS A 194 -6.41 -7.16 22.31
CA CYS A 194 -5.64 -7.03 21.08
C CYS A 194 -4.24 -7.60 21.28
N THR A 195 -3.73 -8.29 20.27
CA THR A 195 -2.34 -8.75 20.21
C THR A 195 -1.85 -8.75 18.77
N ARG A 196 -0.54 -8.77 18.57
CA ARG A 196 0.04 -8.81 17.22
C ARG A 196 1.39 -9.54 17.16
N ASN A 197 1.71 -10.00 15.97
CA ASN A 197 3.06 -10.35 15.52
C ASN A 197 3.17 -10.04 14.01
N GLY A 198 4.09 -9.16 13.61
CA GLY A 198 4.25 -8.72 12.22
C GLY A 198 3.14 -7.75 11.77
N SER A 199 1.88 -8.18 11.66
CA SER A 199 0.76 -7.33 11.23
C SER A 199 0.50 -6.16 12.20
N PRO A 200 0.22 -4.93 11.71
CA PRO A 200 0.06 -3.77 12.57
C PRO A 200 -1.22 -3.81 13.40
N MET A 201 -1.13 -3.29 14.64
CA MET A 201 -2.26 -3.06 15.53
C MET A 201 -2.02 -1.78 16.33
N LEU A 202 -2.89 -0.79 16.15
CA LEU A 202 -2.85 0.52 16.79
C LEU A 202 -4.04 0.65 17.74
N VAL A 203 -3.83 1.26 18.90
CA VAL A 203 -4.88 1.44 19.91
C VAL A 203 -4.94 2.89 20.35
N GLY A 204 -6.10 3.52 20.16
CA GLY A 204 -6.41 4.88 20.59
C GLY A 204 -7.50 4.88 21.65
N VAL A 205 -7.34 5.73 22.68
CA VAL A 205 -8.24 5.75 23.84
C VAL A 205 -8.72 7.17 24.10
N ARG A 206 -10.02 7.27 24.42
CA ARG A 206 -10.66 8.43 25.02
C ARG A 206 -11.40 8.01 26.29
N ASP A 207 -11.92 8.99 27.04
CA ASP A 207 -12.61 8.71 28.29
C ASP A 207 -13.80 7.76 28.09
N ASN A 208 -14.60 7.99 27.03
CA ASN A 208 -15.86 7.29 26.80
C ASN A 208 -15.77 6.13 25.79
N TYR A 209 -14.67 6.01 25.05
CA TYR A 209 -14.48 4.91 24.09
C TYR A 209 -13.01 4.69 23.74
N ALA A 210 -12.71 3.50 23.25
CA ALA A 210 -11.42 3.14 22.69
C ALA A 210 -11.59 2.40 21.38
N MET A 211 -10.64 2.58 20.48
CA MET A 211 -10.59 1.89 19.19
C MET A 211 -9.27 1.15 19.02
N ALA A 212 -9.33 -0.06 18.47
CA ALA A 212 -8.20 -0.82 18.00
C ALA A 212 -8.30 -0.98 16.48
N VAL A 213 -7.28 -0.57 15.73
CA VAL A 213 -7.33 -0.53 14.28
C VAL A 213 -6.03 -1.03 13.66
N SER A 214 -6.11 -1.56 12.44
CA SER A 214 -4.92 -1.98 11.69
C SER A 214 -4.18 -0.84 11.02
N GLU A 215 -4.81 0.34 10.87
CA GLU A 215 -4.23 1.54 10.27
C GLU A 215 -4.79 2.82 10.90
N GLN A 216 -3.96 3.86 11.01
CA GLN A 216 -4.35 5.13 11.61
C GLN A 216 -5.56 5.80 10.94
N SER A 217 -5.74 5.62 9.63
CA SER A 217 -6.87 6.21 8.87
C SER A 217 -8.25 5.72 9.35
N ALA A 218 -8.32 4.57 10.02
CA ALA A 218 -9.55 4.01 10.54
C ALA A 218 -9.97 4.59 11.90
N PHE A 219 -9.10 5.35 12.58
CA PHE A 219 -9.51 6.05 13.78
C PHE A 219 -10.55 7.12 13.48
N ASP A 220 -11.53 7.22 14.37
CA ASP A 220 -12.42 8.38 14.42
C ASP A 220 -11.61 9.67 14.63
N LYS A 221 -12.06 10.78 14.02
CA LYS A 221 -11.36 12.08 14.05
C LYS A 221 -11.11 12.62 15.47
N SER A 222 -11.85 12.17 16.45
CA SER A 222 -11.70 12.60 17.83
C SER A 222 -10.60 11.85 18.59
N ILE A 223 -10.09 10.72 18.08
CA ILE A 223 -8.89 10.06 18.60
C ILE A 223 -7.67 10.91 18.26
N SER A 224 -7.12 11.60 19.25
CA SER A 224 -5.96 12.49 19.06
C SER A 224 -4.62 11.82 19.38
N LYS A 225 -4.64 10.70 20.12
CA LYS A 225 -3.46 9.96 20.55
C LYS A 225 -3.68 8.47 20.47
N TYR A 226 -2.64 7.73 20.11
CA TYR A 226 -2.66 6.27 20.01
C TYR A 226 -1.31 5.66 20.39
N ILE A 227 -1.32 4.36 20.66
CA ILE A 227 -0.12 3.52 20.79
C ILE A 227 -0.06 2.53 19.64
N ILE A 228 1.12 2.03 19.34
CA ILE A 228 1.35 0.92 18.40
C ILE A 228 1.85 -0.25 19.22
N LEU A 229 1.14 -1.37 19.22
CA LEU A 229 1.55 -2.55 19.97
C LEU A 229 2.88 -3.11 19.43
N ASN A 230 3.75 -3.58 20.33
CA ASN A 230 4.90 -4.39 19.96
C ASN A 230 4.46 -5.83 19.62
N ASN A 231 5.34 -6.59 18.98
CA ASN A 231 5.07 -8.00 18.72
C ASN A 231 4.91 -8.77 20.04
N HIS A 232 3.94 -9.69 20.06
CA HIS A 232 3.55 -10.53 21.19
C HIS A 232 2.96 -9.81 22.40
N ASP A 233 2.88 -8.47 22.41
CA ASP A 233 2.21 -7.75 23.49
C ASP A 233 0.68 -7.98 23.45
N ILE A 234 0.11 -7.98 24.63
CA ILE A 234 -1.33 -8.05 24.82
C ILE A 234 -1.80 -6.72 25.38
N CYS A 235 -2.79 -6.14 24.72
CA CYS A 235 -3.49 -4.94 25.15
C CYS A 235 -4.91 -5.32 25.54
N THR A 236 -5.33 -4.90 26.72
CA THR A 236 -6.71 -5.02 27.20
C THR A 236 -7.33 -3.63 27.30
N LEU A 237 -8.42 -3.42 26.59
CA LEU A 237 -9.32 -2.29 26.76
C LEU A 237 -10.46 -2.75 27.67
N HIS A 238 -10.67 -2.10 28.79
CA HIS A 238 -11.67 -2.49 29.76
C HIS A 238 -12.64 -1.34 30.02
N LYS A 239 -13.93 -1.65 30.00
CA LYS A 239 -15.04 -0.74 30.28
C LYS A 239 -15.30 -0.70 31.78
N ASN A 240 -15.18 0.48 32.38
CA ASN A 240 -15.63 0.81 33.71
C ASN A 240 -16.83 1.75 33.63
N GLU A 241 -17.57 1.93 34.70
CA GLU A 241 -18.80 2.72 34.72
C GLU A 241 -18.67 4.11 34.07
N ASN A 242 -17.53 4.79 34.23
CA ASN A 242 -17.33 6.18 33.79
C ASN A 242 -16.22 6.37 32.77
N ARG A 243 -15.41 5.36 32.46
CA ARG A 243 -14.30 5.50 31.50
C ARG A 243 -13.82 4.17 30.94
N ILE A 244 -13.15 4.24 29.81
CA ILE A 244 -12.40 3.11 29.24
C ILE A 244 -10.94 3.19 29.73
N THR A 245 -10.42 2.08 30.20
CA THR A 245 -9.03 1.93 30.64
C THR A 245 -8.26 1.05 29.67
N LEU A 246 -7.01 1.41 29.43
CA LEU A 246 -6.08 0.64 28.62
C LEU A 246 -5.00 0.04 29.54
N THR A 247 -4.83 -1.27 29.44
CA THR A 247 -3.77 -2.01 30.14
C THR A 247 -2.92 -2.75 29.12
N THR A 248 -1.60 -2.67 29.26
CA THR A 248 -0.62 -3.32 28.38
C THR A 248 0.48 -3.97 29.21
N SER A 249 1.17 -4.96 28.63
CA SER A 249 2.31 -5.65 29.25
C SER A 249 3.51 -4.72 29.47
N HIS A 250 3.66 -3.70 28.66
CA HIS A 250 4.76 -2.71 28.68
C HIS A 250 4.22 -1.29 28.75
N GLN A 251 5.07 -0.36 29.18
CA GLN A 251 4.74 1.07 29.08
C GLN A 251 4.91 1.56 27.64
N TYR A 252 3.95 2.32 27.15
CA TYR A 252 3.94 2.90 25.81
C TYR A 252 3.95 4.42 25.85
N THR A 253 4.67 5.00 24.90
CA THR A 253 4.56 6.44 24.61
C THR A 253 3.45 6.67 23.59
N PHE A 254 2.48 7.51 23.95
CA PHE A 254 1.41 7.88 23.05
C PHE A 254 1.93 8.76 21.92
N LYS A 255 1.56 8.43 20.69
CA LYS A 255 1.79 9.23 19.50
C LYS A 255 0.57 10.08 19.19
N ASN A 256 0.77 11.27 18.63
CA ASN A 256 -0.34 12.08 18.15
C ASN A 256 -0.86 11.53 16.82
N THR A 257 -2.19 11.48 16.65
CA THR A 257 -2.77 11.25 15.33
C THR A 257 -2.41 12.44 14.44
N GLN A 258 -1.96 12.17 13.23
CA GLN A 258 -1.84 13.22 12.23
C GLN A 258 -3.24 13.50 11.69
N ASN A 259 -3.96 14.39 12.36
CA ASN A 259 -5.12 15.03 11.77
C ASN A 259 -4.58 15.94 10.67
N ASN A 260 -4.38 15.42 9.47
CA ASN A 260 -4.23 16.25 8.29
C ASN A 260 -5.58 16.96 8.10
N LEU A 261 -5.67 18.18 8.67
CA LEU A 261 -6.84 19.07 8.60
C LEU A 261 -7.25 19.37 7.14
N ASN A 262 -6.42 18.96 6.17
CA ASN A 262 -6.64 19.12 4.73
C ASN A 262 -7.13 17.84 4.03
N ASP A 263 -7.21 16.68 4.68
CA ASP A 263 -7.81 15.47 4.11
C ASP A 263 -9.35 15.47 4.28
N THR A 264 -9.96 16.60 3.97
CA THR A 264 -11.41 16.79 4.01
C THR A 264 -12.14 16.06 2.89
N SER A 265 -11.47 15.27 2.09
CA SER A 265 -12.18 14.73 0.95
C SER A 265 -11.91 13.24 0.70
N LEU A 266 -12.59 12.40 1.47
CA LEU A 266 -13.21 11.20 0.88
C LEU A 266 -14.34 11.63 -0.10
N ASP A 267 -14.28 12.83 -0.62
CA ASP A 267 -15.27 13.39 -1.53
C ASP A 267 -14.76 13.26 -2.97
N THR A 268 -15.39 12.36 -3.72
CA THR A 268 -15.23 12.25 -5.16
C THR A 268 -16.29 13.08 -5.92
N SER A 269 -17.06 13.94 -5.27
CA SER A 269 -18.25 14.59 -5.84
C SER A 269 -18.04 15.24 -7.22
N LYS A 270 -16.78 15.55 -7.58
CA LYS A 270 -16.40 16.08 -8.89
C LYS A 270 -15.83 15.06 -9.87
N PHE A 271 -15.59 13.83 -9.43
CA PHE A 271 -14.95 12.78 -10.21
C PHE A 271 -15.73 11.47 -10.10
N SER A 272 -15.82 10.74 -11.20
CA SER A 272 -16.53 9.46 -11.25
C SER A 272 -15.82 8.36 -10.44
N HIS A 273 -14.49 8.46 -10.29
CA HIS A 273 -13.64 7.45 -9.67
C HIS A 273 -12.48 8.09 -8.90
N TRP A 274 -11.98 7.40 -7.87
CA TRP A 274 -10.79 7.79 -7.13
C TRP A 274 -9.56 7.86 -8.02
N THR A 275 -9.37 6.88 -8.90
CA THR A 275 -8.27 6.83 -9.86
C THR A 275 -8.22 8.10 -10.71
N LEU A 276 -9.35 8.57 -11.23
CA LEU A 276 -9.40 9.82 -12.00
C LEU A 276 -9.02 11.03 -11.13
N LYS A 277 -9.59 11.12 -9.93
CA LYS A 277 -9.27 12.17 -8.97
C LYS A 277 -7.76 12.21 -8.69
N GLU A 278 -7.15 11.05 -8.44
CA GLU A 278 -5.73 10.93 -8.11
C GLU A 278 -4.82 11.25 -9.29
N ILE A 279 -5.26 11.00 -10.52
CA ILE A 279 -4.56 11.48 -11.73
C ILE A 279 -4.56 13.02 -11.77
N TYR A 280 -5.69 13.66 -11.49
CA TYR A 280 -5.79 15.13 -11.45
C TYR A 280 -5.07 15.75 -10.24
N GLU A 281 -5.03 15.07 -9.09
CA GLU A 281 -4.31 15.51 -7.89
C GLU A 281 -2.77 15.56 -8.07
N GLN A 282 -2.24 15.04 -9.17
CA GLN A 282 -0.80 15.09 -9.42
C GLN A 282 -0.29 16.52 -9.58
N ARG A 283 -1.13 17.50 -9.97
CA ARG A 283 -0.74 18.92 -9.93
C ARG A 283 -0.35 19.37 -8.52
N GLU A 284 -1.09 18.93 -7.48
CA GLU A 284 -0.81 19.28 -6.09
C GLU A 284 0.23 18.34 -5.47
N SER A 285 0.20 17.03 -5.80
CA SER A 285 1.15 16.06 -5.22
C SER A 285 2.61 16.34 -5.63
N VAL A 286 2.83 16.86 -6.84
CA VAL A 286 4.15 17.35 -7.29
C VAL A 286 4.64 18.50 -6.39
N LEU A 287 3.79 19.47 -6.07
CA LEU A 287 4.13 20.56 -5.16
C LEU A 287 4.40 20.06 -3.74
N ARG A 288 3.57 19.14 -3.25
CA ARG A 288 3.78 18.52 -1.92
C ARG A 288 5.07 17.71 -1.84
N ALA A 289 5.44 17.01 -2.92
CA ALA A 289 6.69 16.25 -2.97
C ALA A 289 7.92 17.15 -2.76
N ILE A 290 7.91 18.36 -3.30
CA ILE A 290 8.95 19.37 -3.08
C ILE A 290 8.67 20.27 -1.86
N SER A 291 7.68 19.93 -1.02
CA SER A 291 7.22 20.73 0.13
C SER A 291 6.94 22.18 -0.25
N PHE A 292 6.21 22.40 -1.36
CA PHE A 292 5.91 23.72 -1.92
C PHE A 292 7.17 24.59 -2.12
N GLY A 293 8.27 23.95 -2.54
CA GLY A 293 9.59 24.59 -2.70
C GLY A 293 10.49 24.54 -1.45
N GLY A 294 9.96 24.18 -0.27
CA GLY A 294 10.75 24.14 0.96
C GLY A 294 11.87 23.08 1.01
N ARG A 295 11.88 22.14 0.06
CA ARG A 295 12.97 21.19 -0.15
C ARG A 295 14.02 21.66 -1.15
N LEU A 296 13.76 22.75 -1.88
CA LEU A 296 14.66 23.33 -2.87
C LEU A 296 15.39 24.52 -2.25
N LEU A 297 16.70 24.60 -2.46
CA LEU A 297 17.54 25.68 -1.97
C LEU A 297 17.79 26.72 -3.06
N THR A 298 17.97 27.97 -2.66
CA THR A 298 18.23 29.09 -3.58
C THR A 298 19.57 28.99 -4.31
N ASP A 299 20.52 28.24 -3.74
CA ASP A 299 21.87 27.97 -4.28
C ASP A 299 21.95 26.68 -5.11
N ASN A 300 20.81 26.27 -5.70
CA ASN A 300 20.72 25.10 -6.57
C ASN A 300 21.05 23.77 -5.91
N GLY A 301 20.59 23.62 -4.66
CA GLY A 301 20.65 22.39 -3.90
C GLY A 301 19.26 21.92 -3.47
N VAL A 302 19.23 20.79 -2.77
CA VAL A 302 18.04 20.26 -2.09
C VAL A 302 18.34 20.03 -0.62
N LYS A 303 17.30 20.17 0.22
CA LYS A 303 17.37 19.89 1.66
C LYS A 303 16.38 18.77 1.99
N LEU A 304 16.92 17.63 2.41
CA LEU A 304 16.16 16.44 2.81
C LEU A 304 16.50 16.11 4.26
N GLY A 305 15.66 16.59 5.19
CA GLY A 305 15.98 16.61 6.63
C GLY A 305 16.41 15.27 7.22
N GLY A 306 15.75 14.16 6.83
CA GLY A 306 16.14 12.82 7.29
C GLY A 306 17.54 12.41 6.83
N LEU A 307 17.93 12.78 5.61
CA LEU A 307 19.27 12.49 5.07
C LEU A 307 20.32 13.44 5.68
N GLU A 308 19.99 14.73 5.84
CA GLU A 308 20.91 15.70 6.45
C GLU A 308 21.38 15.29 7.85
N MET A 309 20.49 14.72 8.66
CA MET A 309 20.83 14.24 10.01
C MET A 309 21.81 13.07 10.00
N ASN A 310 21.98 12.37 8.87
CA ASN A 310 22.85 11.21 8.71
C ASN A 310 23.96 11.44 7.68
N LYS A 311 24.25 12.70 7.35
CA LYS A 311 25.18 13.09 6.29
C LYS A 311 26.57 12.48 6.44
N ASP A 312 27.08 12.41 7.68
CA ASP A 312 28.42 11.89 7.95
C ASP A 312 28.57 10.40 7.58
N VAL A 313 27.49 9.62 7.72
CA VAL A 313 27.46 8.22 7.30
C VAL A 313 27.22 8.11 5.80
N LEU A 314 26.28 8.90 5.27
CA LEU A 314 25.84 8.81 3.88
C LEU A 314 26.90 9.30 2.87
N VAL A 315 27.79 10.21 3.26
CA VAL A 315 28.88 10.67 2.39
C VAL A 315 29.91 9.58 2.08
N GLU A 316 29.97 8.54 2.94
CA GLU A 316 30.91 7.42 2.80
C GLU A 316 30.32 6.23 2.01
N ILE A 317 29.08 6.34 1.50
CA ILE A 317 28.44 5.26 0.75
C ILE A 317 29.00 5.18 -0.67
N ASP A 318 29.46 4.00 -1.04
CA ASP A 318 30.03 3.67 -2.34
C ASP A 318 29.02 3.01 -3.28
N ASN A 319 28.05 2.28 -2.74
CA ASN A 319 27.09 1.46 -3.48
C ASN A 319 25.66 1.73 -3.03
N LEU A 320 24.71 1.72 -3.96
CA LEU A 320 23.30 1.79 -3.68
C LEU A 320 22.57 0.56 -4.19
N ILE A 321 21.68 0.00 -3.35
CA ILE A 321 20.68 -0.98 -3.74
C ILE A 321 19.32 -0.33 -3.55
N ILE A 322 18.54 -0.25 -4.62
CA ILE A 322 17.17 0.24 -4.60
C ILE A 322 16.23 -0.97 -4.57
N LEU A 323 15.32 -1.02 -3.62
CA LEU A 323 14.34 -2.09 -3.47
C LEU A 323 12.93 -1.52 -3.60
N GLY A 324 12.10 -2.18 -4.37
CA GLY A 324 10.68 -1.86 -4.55
C GLY A 324 9.94 -3.07 -5.09
N CYS A 325 8.61 -3.02 -5.06
CA CYS A 325 7.74 -4.04 -5.65
C CYS A 325 6.74 -3.37 -6.60
N GLY A 326 6.48 -4.00 -7.76
CA GLY A 326 5.51 -3.52 -8.73
C GLY A 326 5.76 -2.08 -9.19
N THR A 327 4.79 -1.17 -8.98
CA THR A 327 4.91 0.26 -9.33
C THR A 327 6.12 0.93 -8.67
N SER A 328 6.44 0.59 -7.42
CA SER A 328 7.63 1.12 -6.73
C SER A 328 8.93 0.61 -7.36
N TYR A 329 8.97 -0.64 -7.83
CA TYR A 329 10.10 -1.14 -8.61
C TYR A 329 10.27 -0.34 -9.92
N ASN A 330 9.17 -0.05 -10.63
CA ASN A 330 9.22 0.77 -11.85
C ASN A 330 9.68 2.21 -11.57
N ALA A 331 9.31 2.80 -10.42
CA ALA A 331 9.86 4.09 -9.99
C ALA A 331 11.37 3.98 -9.70
N GLY A 332 11.81 2.87 -9.10
CA GLY A 332 13.22 2.55 -8.89
C GLY A 332 14.02 2.51 -10.19
N LEU A 333 13.45 2.00 -11.30
CA LEU A 333 14.08 2.06 -12.62
C LEU A 333 14.39 3.51 -13.05
N CYS A 334 13.45 4.44 -12.83
CA CYS A 334 13.72 5.88 -13.06
C CYS A 334 14.83 6.38 -12.15
N GLY A 335 14.82 5.97 -10.87
CA GLY A 335 15.85 6.31 -9.90
C GLY A 335 17.25 5.90 -10.34
N VAL A 336 17.42 4.69 -10.89
CA VAL A 336 18.70 4.22 -11.41
C VAL A 336 19.27 5.19 -12.46
N HIS A 337 18.42 5.73 -13.35
CA HIS A 337 18.86 6.74 -14.32
C HIS A 337 19.32 8.02 -13.62
N TYR A 338 18.55 8.55 -12.66
CA TYR A 338 18.92 9.78 -11.95
C TYR A 338 20.24 9.64 -11.18
N PHE A 339 20.45 8.50 -10.49
CA PHE A 339 21.71 8.27 -9.77
C PHE A 339 22.90 8.10 -10.71
N ARG A 340 22.72 7.45 -11.87
CA ARG A 340 23.79 7.31 -12.88
C ARG A 340 24.16 8.64 -13.50
N ASP A 341 23.20 9.53 -13.73
CA ASP A 341 23.43 10.85 -14.30
C ASP A 341 24.15 11.79 -13.32
N LEU A 342 23.75 11.76 -12.05
CA LEU A 342 24.14 12.76 -11.06
C LEU A 342 25.27 12.30 -10.13
N CYS A 343 25.42 11.00 -9.86
CA CYS A 343 26.29 10.46 -8.83
C CYS A 343 27.38 9.56 -9.40
N ASN A 344 28.44 9.33 -8.59
CA ASN A 344 29.57 8.48 -8.95
C ASN A 344 29.65 7.24 -8.03
N PHE A 345 28.52 6.59 -7.75
CA PHE A 345 28.53 5.32 -7.04
C PHE A 345 29.24 4.24 -7.86
N TYR A 346 29.92 3.30 -7.20
CA TYR A 346 30.52 2.16 -7.89
C TYR A 346 29.47 1.30 -8.56
N CYS A 347 28.33 1.11 -7.86
CA CYS A 347 27.16 0.50 -8.46
C CYS A 347 25.86 1.08 -7.93
N VAL A 348 24.82 1.04 -8.76
CA VAL A 348 23.42 1.31 -8.41
C VAL A 348 22.62 0.15 -8.95
N TYR A 349 22.20 -0.74 -8.05
CA TYR A 349 21.36 -1.89 -8.35
C TYR A 349 19.91 -1.61 -8.04
N LEU A 350 19.03 -2.14 -8.86
CA LEU A 350 17.61 -2.22 -8.58
C LEU A 350 17.22 -3.69 -8.53
N ILE A 351 16.57 -4.10 -7.44
CA ILE A 351 16.17 -5.48 -7.21
C ILE A 351 14.72 -5.49 -6.74
N GLU A 352 13.92 -6.45 -7.21
CA GLU A 352 12.59 -6.67 -6.69
C GLU A 352 12.69 -7.08 -5.21
N GLY A 353 11.86 -6.48 -4.33
CA GLY A 353 11.95 -6.73 -2.89
C GLY A 353 11.83 -8.21 -2.53
N ALA A 354 10.97 -8.95 -3.26
CA ALA A 354 10.78 -10.38 -3.06
C ALA A 354 12.04 -11.22 -3.36
N ASP A 355 12.85 -10.79 -4.32
CA ASP A 355 14.02 -11.53 -4.81
C ASP A 355 15.32 -11.18 -4.06
N PHE A 356 15.34 -10.07 -3.29
CA PHE A 356 16.55 -9.60 -2.63
C PHE A 356 17.13 -10.61 -1.64
N ASN A 357 18.43 -10.85 -1.75
CA ASN A 357 19.17 -11.75 -0.87
C ASN A 357 20.61 -11.25 -0.62
N LEU A 358 21.36 -11.95 0.26
CA LEU A 358 22.70 -11.55 0.69
C LEU A 358 23.75 -11.54 -0.43
N ASN A 359 23.56 -12.35 -1.47
CA ASN A 359 24.51 -12.41 -2.59
C ASN A 359 24.44 -11.17 -3.50
N ASP A 360 23.38 -10.38 -3.36
CA ASP A 360 23.19 -9.14 -4.12
C ASP A 360 24.00 -7.97 -3.54
N ILE A 361 24.51 -8.13 -2.31
CA ILE A 361 25.28 -7.07 -1.64
C ILE A 361 26.70 -7.02 -2.24
N PRO A 362 27.13 -5.85 -2.76
CA PRO A 362 28.49 -5.65 -3.24
C PRO A 362 29.53 -6.01 -2.17
N LYS A 363 30.54 -6.78 -2.56
CA LYS A 363 31.59 -7.24 -1.64
C LYS A 363 32.58 -6.14 -1.25
N ASN A 364 32.68 -5.09 -2.05
CA ASN A 364 33.60 -3.97 -1.84
C ASN A 364 32.82 -2.67 -1.66
N GLY A 365 33.33 -1.79 -0.79
CA GLY A 365 32.72 -0.50 -0.49
C GLY A 365 31.55 -0.59 0.50
N LYS A 366 31.13 0.58 1.02
CA LYS A 366 29.97 0.71 1.90
C LYS A 366 28.69 0.76 1.09
N THR A 367 27.72 -0.04 1.47
CA THR A 367 26.43 -0.16 0.75
C THR A 367 25.29 0.41 1.58
N ALA A 368 24.45 1.25 0.98
CA ALA A 368 23.15 1.63 1.52
C ALA A 368 22.00 1.04 0.70
N ILE A 369 20.88 0.81 1.36
CA ILE A 369 19.65 0.30 0.76
C ILE A 369 18.60 1.40 0.77
N ILE A 370 18.02 1.69 -0.40
CA ILE A 370 16.84 2.56 -0.55
C ILE A 370 15.60 1.68 -0.68
N LEU A 371 14.63 1.85 0.22
CA LEU A 371 13.36 1.13 0.18
C LEU A 371 12.24 2.05 -0.30
N LEU A 372 11.56 1.63 -1.38
CA LEU A 372 10.46 2.37 -2.00
C LEU A 372 9.13 1.72 -1.67
N SER A 373 8.24 2.41 -0.98
CA SER A 373 6.90 1.90 -0.69
C SER A 373 5.86 3.01 -0.60
N GLN A 374 4.71 2.79 -1.22
CA GLN A 374 3.56 3.66 -1.00
C GLN A 374 2.98 3.44 0.39
N SER A 375 2.72 2.20 0.78
CA SER A 375 2.10 1.86 2.07
C SER A 375 3.06 1.86 3.24
N GLY A 376 4.34 1.52 3.00
CA GLY A 376 5.32 1.23 4.04
C GLY A 376 5.02 -0.04 4.85
N GLU A 377 4.17 -0.93 4.30
CA GLU A 377 3.68 -2.15 4.96
C GLU A 377 3.91 -3.41 4.09
N THR A 378 4.63 -3.29 2.96
CA THR A 378 4.88 -4.41 2.05
C THR A 378 5.77 -5.44 2.72
N THR A 379 5.30 -6.68 2.85
CA THR A 379 5.98 -7.76 3.59
C THR A 379 7.36 -8.06 3.04
N ASP A 380 7.49 -8.20 1.73
CA ASP A 380 8.78 -8.45 1.07
C ASP A 380 9.83 -7.38 1.41
N LEU A 381 9.42 -6.10 1.41
CA LEU A 381 10.32 -5.00 1.79
C LEU A 381 10.64 -4.98 3.29
N HIS A 382 9.70 -5.36 4.15
CA HIS A 382 9.95 -5.50 5.58
C HIS A 382 10.98 -6.61 5.86
N ARG A 383 10.89 -7.74 5.14
CA ARG A 383 11.93 -8.79 5.16
C ARG A 383 13.30 -8.22 4.77
N CYS A 384 13.36 -7.37 3.75
CA CYS A 384 14.60 -6.71 3.34
C CYS A 384 15.19 -5.81 4.44
N VAL A 385 14.35 -5.07 5.20
CA VAL A 385 14.80 -4.28 6.36
C VAL A 385 15.42 -5.18 7.42
N SER A 386 14.81 -6.33 7.70
CA SER A 386 15.35 -7.31 8.66
C SER A 386 16.70 -7.85 8.23
N ILE A 387 16.88 -8.16 6.94
CA ILE A 387 18.17 -8.55 6.36
C ILE A 387 19.20 -7.44 6.51
N ALA A 388 18.84 -6.20 6.15
CA ALA A 388 19.72 -5.04 6.22
C ALA A 388 20.22 -4.80 7.65
N LYS A 389 19.35 -4.82 8.65
CA LYS A 389 19.69 -4.67 10.07
C LYS A 389 20.66 -5.75 10.55
N LYS A 390 20.38 -7.02 10.22
CA LYS A 390 21.25 -8.15 10.57
C LYS A 390 22.66 -7.99 10.01
N HIS A 391 22.81 -7.38 8.85
CA HIS A 391 24.09 -7.18 8.16
C HIS A 391 24.64 -5.76 8.29
N LYS A 392 24.03 -4.92 9.16
CA LYS A 392 24.45 -3.54 9.44
C LYS A 392 24.55 -2.66 8.18
N LEU A 393 23.65 -2.88 7.22
CA LEU A 393 23.52 -2.04 6.05
C LEU A 393 22.67 -0.83 6.40
N PHE A 394 23.09 0.35 5.95
CA PHE A 394 22.33 1.58 6.19
C PHE A 394 21.08 1.62 5.29
N THR A 395 19.94 1.96 5.87
CA THR A 395 18.63 1.93 5.20
C THR A 395 18.00 3.30 5.07
N ILE A 396 17.50 3.62 3.87
CA ILE A 396 16.84 4.88 3.53
C ILE A 396 15.41 4.57 3.05
N GLY A 397 14.39 5.05 3.77
CA GLY A 397 13.00 4.88 3.37
C GLY A 397 12.48 6.03 2.50
N ILE A 398 11.88 5.74 1.35
CA ILE A 398 11.11 6.68 0.54
C ILE A 398 9.66 6.20 0.55
N ILE A 399 8.85 6.72 1.46
CA ILE A 399 7.57 6.12 1.87
C ILE A 399 6.47 7.19 1.90
N ASN A 400 5.23 6.82 1.53
CA ASN A 400 4.13 7.78 1.58
C ASN A 400 3.41 7.79 2.93
N VAL A 401 3.12 6.61 3.51
CA VAL A 401 2.38 6.54 4.76
C VAL A 401 3.31 6.79 5.94
N VAL A 402 3.04 7.89 6.64
CA VAL A 402 3.79 8.28 7.83
C VAL A 402 3.54 7.27 8.95
N ASP A 403 4.60 6.97 9.73
CA ASP A 403 4.56 6.04 10.86
C ASP A 403 4.21 4.58 10.49
N SER A 404 4.29 4.22 9.20
CA SER A 404 4.16 2.84 8.74
C SER A 404 5.32 1.96 9.26
N LEU A 405 5.15 0.64 9.16
CA LEU A 405 6.11 -0.32 9.71
C LEU A 405 7.54 -0.07 9.20
N ILE A 406 7.72 0.00 7.88
CA ILE A 406 9.03 0.23 7.27
C ILE A 406 9.56 1.62 7.64
N ALA A 407 8.69 2.66 7.65
CA ALA A 407 9.12 4.02 8.00
C ALA A 407 9.70 4.15 9.41
N ARG A 408 9.25 3.30 10.35
CA ARG A 408 9.77 3.26 11.72
C ARG A 408 11.05 2.48 11.87
N GLU A 409 11.32 1.58 10.94
CA GLU A 409 12.41 0.61 11.07
C GLU A 409 13.67 0.97 10.28
N VAL A 410 13.57 1.85 9.30
CA VAL A 410 14.73 2.36 8.54
C VAL A 410 15.52 3.40 9.34
N ASP A 411 16.81 3.54 9.03
CA ASP A 411 17.70 4.47 9.72
C ASP A 411 17.36 5.93 9.43
N CYS A 412 16.96 6.24 8.21
CA CYS A 412 16.46 7.57 7.82
C CYS A 412 15.55 7.50 6.59
N GLY A 413 15.01 8.64 6.15
CA GLY A 413 14.22 8.66 4.92
C GLY A 413 13.51 9.97 4.64
N CYS A 414 12.66 9.91 3.61
CA CYS A 414 11.84 11.03 3.17
C CYS A 414 10.41 10.54 2.90
N TYR A 415 9.43 11.31 3.36
CA TYR A 415 8.02 11.06 3.00
C TYR A 415 7.69 11.66 1.64
N LEU A 416 6.90 10.90 0.84
CA LEU A 416 6.45 11.31 -0.50
C LEU A 416 5.53 12.53 -0.46
N ASN A 417 4.74 12.67 0.60
CA ASN A 417 3.70 13.69 0.74
C ASN A 417 2.65 13.64 -0.40
N ALA A 418 2.46 12.48 -1.04
CA ALA A 418 1.46 12.33 -2.10
C ALA A 418 0.01 12.45 -1.61
N GLY A 419 -0.21 12.41 -0.28
CA GLY A 419 -1.53 12.33 0.33
C GLY A 419 -2.08 10.91 0.31
N LYS A 420 -3.34 10.73 0.77
CA LYS A 420 -4.01 9.43 0.75
C LYS A 420 -4.30 9.00 -0.69
N GLU A 421 -3.93 7.80 -1.05
CA GLU A 421 -4.19 7.18 -2.36
C GLU A 421 -5.10 5.98 -2.15
N VAL A 422 -6.32 6.05 -2.71
CA VAL A 422 -7.42 5.11 -2.48
C VAL A 422 -7.53 4.07 -3.61
N GLY A 423 -7.41 4.51 -4.86
CA GLY A 423 -7.42 3.63 -6.03
C GLY A 423 -6.36 2.54 -5.89
N VAL A 424 -6.71 1.29 -6.24
CA VAL A 424 -5.78 0.15 -6.09
C VAL A 424 -4.53 0.35 -6.93
N ALA A 425 -4.69 0.74 -8.19
CA ALA A 425 -3.57 1.08 -9.06
C ALA A 425 -2.92 2.40 -8.62
N SER A 426 -1.64 2.37 -8.28
CA SER A 426 -0.90 3.57 -7.85
C SER A 426 -0.69 4.54 -9.02
N THR A 427 -0.94 5.83 -8.77
CA THR A 427 -0.80 6.93 -9.74
C THR A 427 0.09 8.05 -9.22
N LYS A 428 -0.43 8.90 -8.32
CA LYS A 428 0.29 10.03 -7.74
C LYS A 428 1.48 9.61 -6.87
N SER A 429 1.42 8.44 -6.23
CA SER A 429 2.54 7.90 -5.46
C SER A 429 3.72 7.57 -6.34
N PHE A 430 3.50 6.97 -7.53
CA PHE A 430 4.55 6.71 -8.51
C PHE A 430 5.27 8.00 -8.92
N THR A 431 4.51 9.01 -9.32
CA THR A 431 5.05 10.32 -9.72
C THR A 431 5.87 10.95 -8.59
N SER A 432 5.34 10.93 -7.35
CA SER A 432 6.04 11.44 -6.19
C SER A 432 7.31 10.63 -5.86
N GLN A 433 7.31 9.30 -6.06
CA GLN A 433 8.51 8.47 -5.90
C GLN A 433 9.59 8.86 -6.92
N CYS A 434 9.26 9.06 -8.19
CA CYS A 434 10.21 9.51 -9.21
C CYS A 434 10.83 10.87 -8.84
N ILE A 435 10.01 11.82 -8.35
CA ILE A 435 10.47 13.14 -7.90
C ILE A 435 11.40 13.01 -6.71
N LEU A 436 11.03 12.23 -5.69
CA LEU A 436 11.86 12.05 -4.49
C LEU A 436 13.19 11.35 -4.83
N LEU A 437 13.17 10.35 -5.70
CA LEU A 437 14.39 9.67 -6.15
C LEU A 437 15.33 10.64 -6.87
N SER A 438 14.81 11.53 -7.72
CA SER A 438 15.63 12.56 -8.35
C SER A 438 16.21 13.54 -7.32
N MET A 439 15.43 13.97 -6.32
CA MET A 439 15.92 14.83 -5.24
C MET A 439 16.97 14.14 -4.38
N VAL A 440 16.82 12.84 -4.07
CA VAL A 440 17.84 12.08 -3.34
C VAL A 440 19.13 11.97 -4.17
N ALA A 441 19.03 11.76 -5.48
CA ALA A 441 20.19 11.76 -6.37
C ALA A 441 20.87 13.14 -6.43
N ILE A 442 20.10 14.24 -6.49
CA ILE A 442 20.63 15.61 -6.39
C ILE A 442 21.35 15.79 -5.05
N TRP A 443 20.77 15.34 -3.95
CA TRP A 443 21.35 15.45 -2.61
C TRP A 443 22.68 14.70 -2.49
N PHE A 444 22.77 13.45 -2.96
CA PHE A 444 24.03 12.71 -3.00
C PHE A 444 25.08 13.40 -3.90
N SER A 445 24.68 13.85 -5.09
CA SER A 445 25.54 14.64 -5.97
C SER A 445 26.07 15.90 -5.29
N GLN A 446 25.24 16.56 -4.48
CA GLN A 446 25.59 17.75 -3.71
C GLN A 446 26.62 17.45 -2.61
N ILE A 447 26.40 16.43 -1.77
CA ILE A 447 27.35 16.10 -0.68
C ILE A 447 28.67 15.56 -1.19
N HIS A 448 28.68 14.91 -2.38
CA HIS A 448 29.89 14.44 -3.05
C HIS A 448 30.54 15.51 -3.95
N ASN A 449 29.95 16.69 -4.02
CA ASN A 449 30.36 17.80 -4.88
C ASN A 449 30.57 17.41 -6.37
N LYS A 450 29.55 16.76 -6.94
CA LYS A 450 29.56 16.26 -8.34
C LYS A 450 28.50 16.95 -9.19
N ASN A 451 28.77 16.99 -10.51
CA ASN A 451 27.79 17.33 -11.57
C ASN A 451 26.94 18.60 -11.30
N GLU A 452 27.55 19.68 -10.81
CA GLU A 452 26.87 20.90 -10.41
C GLU A 452 25.96 21.47 -11.52
N THR A 453 26.46 21.59 -12.74
CA THR A 453 25.69 22.11 -13.88
C THR A 453 24.43 21.26 -14.15
N LEU A 454 24.57 19.94 -14.07
CA LEU A 454 23.44 19.03 -14.28
C LEU A 454 22.43 19.10 -13.12
N ARG A 455 22.90 19.26 -11.87
CA ARG A 455 22.02 19.51 -10.71
C ARG A 455 21.17 20.76 -10.92
N HIS A 456 21.77 21.86 -11.38
CA HIS A 456 21.05 23.11 -11.70
C HIS A 456 19.92 22.87 -12.70
N GLN A 457 20.21 22.10 -13.77
CA GLN A 457 19.19 21.75 -14.75
C GLN A 457 18.05 20.95 -14.11
N TYR A 458 18.37 19.90 -13.33
CA TYR A 458 17.36 19.09 -12.65
C TYR A 458 16.45 19.93 -11.75
N ILE A 459 17.02 20.84 -10.95
CA ILE A 459 16.27 21.71 -10.04
C ILE A 459 15.38 22.70 -10.81
N ASN A 460 15.90 23.31 -11.89
CA ASN A 460 15.12 24.22 -12.72
C ASN A 460 13.94 23.52 -13.37
N ASP A 461 14.16 22.32 -13.91
CA ASP A 461 13.13 21.52 -14.54
C ASP A 461 12.10 21.03 -13.50
N LEU A 462 12.53 20.75 -12.26
CA LEU A 462 11.65 20.37 -11.16
C LEU A 462 10.75 21.53 -10.71
N ASN A 463 11.28 22.75 -10.67
CA ASN A 463 10.48 23.95 -10.39
C ASN A 463 9.38 24.20 -11.43
N LEU A 464 9.62 23.82 -12.69
CA LEU A 464 8.65 23.97 -13.77
C LEU A 464 7.63 22.83 -13.83
N LEU A 465 7.93 21.69 -13.19
CA LEU A 465 7.16 20.46 -13.38
C LEU A 465 5.68 20.61 -12.99
N HIS A 466 5.37 21.29 -11.90
CA HIS A 466 3.99 21.55 -11.46
C HIS A 466 3.17 22.29 -12.54
N ASN A 467 3.77 23.32 -13.18
CA ASN A 467 3.12 24.04 -14.27
C ASN A 467 2.92 23.13 -15.49
N ASN A 468 3.93 22.30 -15.82
CA ASN A 468 3.82 21.34 -16.92
C ASN A 468 2.70 20.32 -16.66
N VAL A 469 2.59 19.77 -15.43
CA VAL A 469 1.51 18.85 -15.08
C VAL A 469 0.14 19.53 -15.16
N SER A 470 0.01 20.77 -14.69
CA SER A 470 -1.23 21.54 -14.77
C SER A 470 -1.67 21.75 -16.22
N LEU A 471 -0.73 22.18 -17.08
CA LEU A 471 -0.99 22.38 -18.52
C LEU A 471 -1.35 21.06 -19.23
N LEU A 472 -0.67 19.97 -18.89
CA LEU A 472 -0.98 18.65 -19.44
C LEU A 472 -2.41 18.23 -19.13
N LEU A 473 -2.84 18.38 -17.88
CA LEU A 473 -4.14 17.90 -17.40
C LEU A 473 -5.33 18.71 -17.94
N GLU A 474 -5.15 19.95 -18.43
CA GLU A 474 -6.24 20.78 -18.94
C GLU A 474 -7.05 20.12 -20.06
N ASN A 475 -6.38 19.39 -20.97
CA ASN A 475 -7.02 18.77 -22.13
C ASN A 475 -6.73 17.27 -22.27
N LEU A 476 -6.04 16.67 -21.31
CA LEU A 476 -5.55 15.29 -21.41
C LEU A 476 -6.68 14.30 -21.63
N GLU A 477 -7.74 14.37 -20.82
CA GLU A 477 -8.87 13.46 -20.89
C GLU A 477 -9.54 13.49 -22.27
N LYS A 478 -9.84 14.69 -22.79
CA LYS A 478 -10.43 14.89 -24.11
C LYS A 478 -9.54 14.39 -25.25
N ASN A 479 -8.20 14.53 -25.09
CA ASN A 479 -7.26 14.06 -26.11
C ASN A 479 -7.13 12.54 -26.09
N VAL A 480 -7.14 11.90 -24.91
CA VAL A 480 -7.11 10.45 -24.78
C VAL A 480 -8.39 9.83 -25.33
N ASP A 481 -9.58 10.45 -25.14
CA ASP A 481 -10.85 9.98 -25.71
C ASP A 481 -10.82 9.84 -27.24
N LYS A 482 -10.01 10.62 -27.94
CA LYS A 482 -9.86 10.53 -29.40
C LYS A 482 -9.13 9.25 -29.84
N VAL A 483 -8.15 8.81 -29.05
CA VAL A 483 -7.25 7.70 -29.42
C VAL A 483 -7.63 6.37 -28.80
N ILE A 484 -8.44 6.38 -27.73
CA ILE A 484 -8.80 5.17 -26.99
C ILE A 484 -9.54 4.12 -27.83
N LYS A 485 -10.26 4.57 -28.88
CA LYS A 485 -10.98 3.70 -29.81
C LYS A 485 -10.11 2.65 -30.48
N LEU A 486 -8.79 2.91 -30.61
CA LEU A 486 -7.83 1.95 -31.17
C LEU A 486 -7.66 0.69 -30.31
N PHE A 487 -8.07 0.76 -29.04
CA PHE A 487 -7.93 -0.34 -28.08
C PHE A 487 -9.24 -1.08 -27.78
N ILE A 488 -10.39 -0.64 -28.31
CA ILE A 488 -11.70 -1.20 -27.94
C ILE A 488 -11.73 -2.72 -28.11
N ASN A 489 -11.17 -3.22 -29.21
CA ASN A 489 -11.15 -4.65 -29.54
C ASN A 489 -9.78 -5.31 -29.21
N ALA A 490 -8.81 -4.56 -28.74
CA ALA A 490 -7.48 -5.08 -28.49
C ALA A 490 -7.47 -6.02 -27.28
N LYS A 491 -6.87 -7.20 -27.45
CA LYS A 491 -6.59 -8.16 -26.37
C LYS A 491 -5.19 -7.96 -25.80
N SER A 492 -4.28 -7.42 -26.59
CA SER A 492 -2.89 -7.17 -26.26
C SER A 492 -2.41 -5.87 -26.87
N CYS A 493 -1.37 -5.27 -26.27
CA CYS A 493 -0.70 -4.09 -26.81
C CYS A 493 0.75 -4.01 -26.32
N PHE A 494 1.57 -3.23 -27.02
CA PHE A 494 2.88 -2.83 -26.51
C PHE A 494 2.90 -1.37 -26.08
N VAL A 495 3.69 -1.09 -25.03
CA VAL A 495 4.11 0.26 -24.67
C VAL A 495 5.63 0.33 -24.83
N LEU A 496 6.11 1.27 -25.63
CA LEU A 496 7.52 1.37 -26.02
C LEU A 496 8.11 2.67 -25.54
N GLY A 497 9.33 2.61 -25.04
CA GLY A 497 10.14 3.78 -24.67
C GLY A 497 11.62 3.45 -24.77
N LYS A 498 12.48 4.47 -24.69
CA LYS A 498 13.94 4.28 -24.69
C LYS A 498 14.59 5.09 -23.57
N GLY A 499 15.71 4.58 -23.03
CA GLY A 499 16.33 5.18 -21.85
C GLY A 499 15.36 5.18 -20.66
N ILE A 500 15.22 6.30 -19.97
CA ILE A 500 14.30 6.43 -18.83
C ILE A 500 12.83 6.18 -19.23
N CYS A 501 12.46 6.43 -20.50
CA CYS A 501 11.10 6.17 -20.98
C CYS A 501 10.77 4.67 -21.08
N GLU A 502 11.75 3.75 -21.08
CA GLU A 502 11.49 2.32 -20.92
C GLU A 502 10.88 2.00 -19.55
N SER A 503 11.34 2.67 -18.49
CA SER A 503 10.78 2.54 -17.15
C SER A 503 9.30 2.93 -17.14
N ILE A 504 8.97 4.01 -17.85
CA ILE A 504 7.60 4.50 -18.01
C ILE A 504 6.75 3.56 -18.86
N ALA A 505 7.33 2.96 -19.89
CA ALA A 505 6.65 1.96 -20.71
C ALA A 505 6.25 0.72 -19.86
N LYS A 506 7.13 0.26 -18.99
CA LYS A 506 6.83 -0.84 -18.03
C LYS A 506 5.74 -0.45 -17.05
N GLU A 507 5.79 0.76 -16.48
CA GLU A 507 4.75 1.25 -15.56
C GLU A 507 3.39 1.43 -16.25
N GLY A 508 3.37 2.04 -17.45
CA GLY A 508 2.13 2.19 -18.22
C GLY A 508 1.51 0.84 -18.61
N SER A 509 2.33 -0.12 -19.00
CA SER A 509 1.89 -1.49 -19.26
C SER A 509 1.31 -2.16 -18.02
N LEU A 510 1.90 -1.93 -16.85
CA LEU A 510 1.37 -2.42 -15.57
C LEU A 510 -0.02 -1.80 -15.31
N LYS A 511 -0.18 -0.49 -15.45
CA LYS A 511 -1.48 0.19 -15.25
C LYS A 511 -2.55 -0.33 -16.22
N ILE A 512 -2.21 -0.50 -17.50
CA ILE A 512 -3.15 -1.06 -18.49
C ILE A 512 -3.59 -2.47 -18.07
N LYS A 513 -2.67 -3.35 -17.67
CA LYS A 513 -3.00 -4.71 -17.20
C LYS A 513 -3.91 -4.69 -15.97
N GLU A 514 -3.56 -3.87 -14.98
CA GLU A 514 -4.22 -3.85 -13.68
C GLU A 514 -5.70 -3.46 -13.79
N ILE A 515 -6.01 -2.40 -14.54
CA ILE A 515 -7.36 -1.81 -14.50
C ILE A 515 -8.18 -2.00 -15.78
N SER A 516 -7.56 -2.37 -16.92
CA SER A 516 -8.32 -2.62 -18.18
C SER A 516 -8.35 -4.08 -18.60
N TYR A 517 -7.55 -4.93 -17.95
CA TYR A 517 -7.36 -6.36 -18.24
C TYR A 517 -6.88 -6.67 -19.67
N ILE A 518 -6.35 -5.66 -20.38
CA ILE A 518 -5.66 -5.86 -21.64
C ILE A 518 -4.26 -6.36 -21.32
N HIS A 519 -3.83 -7.46 -21.94
CA HIS A 519 -2.44 -7.89 -21.81
C HIS A 519 -1.52 -6.83 -22.44
N SER A 520 -0.62 -6.27 -21.66
CA SER A 520 0.27 -5.19 -22.09
C SER A 520 1.71 -5.47 -21.64
N GLU A 521 2.67 -5.22 -22.52
CA GLU A 521 4.09 -5.36 -22.22
C GLU A 521 4.85 -4.09 -22.55
N GLY A 522 5.72 -3.68 -21.60
CA GLY A 522 6.59 -2.52 -21.73
C GLY A 522 7.99 -2.93 -22.18
N TYR A 523 8.44 -2.40 -23.31
CA TYR A 523 9.76 -2.70 -23.86
C TYR A 523 10.60 -1.45 -24.15
N SER A 524 11.92 -1.64 -24.16
CA SER A 524 12.78 -0.72 -24.88
C SER A 524 12.43 -0.74 -26.36
N THR A 525 12.29 0.44 -26.96
CA THR A 525 12.05 0.59 -28.40
C THR A 525 13.04 -0.23 -29.25
N SER A 526 14.29 -0.35 -28.79
CA SER A 526 15.32 -1.13 -29.48
C SER A 526 15.13 -2.65 -29.37
N SER A 527 14.47 -3.14 -28.31
CA SER A 527 14.25 -4.56 -28.06
C SER A 527 13.14 -5.15 -28.92
N LEU A 528 12.30 -4.32 -29.51
CA LEU A 528 11.18 -4.75 -30.35
C LEU A 528 11.62 -5.69 -31.50
N LYS A 529 12.79 -5.45 -32.08
CA LYS A 529 13.36 -6.24 -33.18
C LYS A 529 13.80 -7.66 -32.76
N HIS A 530 13.97 -7.90 -31.47
CA HIS A 530 14.51 -9.15 -30.94
C HIS A 530 13.43 -10.15 -30.51
N GLY A 531 12.30 -10.16 -31.23
CA GLY A 531 11.21 -11.10 -31.03
C GLY A 531 9.81 -10.46 -31.09
N PRO A 532 9.50 -9.43 -30.27
CA PRO A 532 8.15 -8.85 -30.18
C PRO A 532 7.54 -8.38 -31.51
N PHE A 533 8.34 -8.03 -32.52
CA PHE A 533 7.89 -7.69 -33.87
C PHE A 533 6.96 -8.76 -34.51
N ALA A 534 7.11 -10.02 -34.11
CA ALA A 534 6.28 -11.11 -34.64
C ALA A 534 4.79 -10.93 -34.32
N LEU A 535 4.44 -10.13 -33.33
CA LEU A 535 3.06 -9.89 -32.90
C LEU A 535 2.42 -8.68 -33.57
N LEU A 536 3.18 -7.85 -34.29
CA LEU A 536 2.67 -6.63 -34.90
C LEU A 536 1.75 -6.94 -36.09
N CYS A 537 0.54 -6.45 -36.05
CA CYS A 537 -0.49 -6.54 -37.07
C CYS A 537 -1.50 -5.40 -36.92
N ASP A 538 -2.50 -5.34 -37.78
CA ASP A 538 -3.47 -4.25 -37.88
C ASP A 538 -4.44 -4.14 -36.68
N ASP A 539 -4.55 -5.18 -35.87
CA ASP A 539 -5.34 -5.22 -34.64
C ASP A 539 -4.48 -5.19 -33.35
N PHE A 540 -3.16 -5.00 -33.47
CA PHE A 540 -2.22 -4.95 -32.35
C PHE A 540 -1.72 -3.51 -32.08
N PRO A 541 -2.36 -2.72 -31.21
CA PRO A 541 -1.97 -1.34 -30.99
C PRO A 541 -0.67 -1.21 -30.21
N VAL A 542 0.07 -0.14 -30.50
CA VAL A 542 1.34 0.21 -29.87
C VAL A 542 1.27 1.64 -29.35
N ILE A 543 1.72 1.87 -28.12
CA ILE A 543 1.96 3.20 -27.57
C ILE A 543 3.47 3.45 -27.61
N LEU A 544 3.90 4.50 -28.30
CA LEU A 544 5.30 4.90 -28.43
C LEU A 544 5.57 6.20 -27.66
N ILE A 545 6.40 6.13 -26.63
CA ILE A 545 6.88 7.29 -25.86
C ILE A 545 8.15 7.82 -26.55
N ALA A 546 8.02 8.97 -27.19
CA ALA A 546 9.08 9.54 -28.02
C ALA A 546 9.25 11.04 -27.77
N PRO A 547 9.74 11.47 -26.58
CA PRO A 547 10.01 12.87 -26.32
C PRO A 547 11.21 13.36 -27.16
N ASN A 548 11.38 14.68 -27.23
CA ASN A 548 12.53 15.31 -27.86
C ASN A 548 13.77 15.20 -26.95
N ASP A 549 14.44 14.07 -27.05
CA ASP A 549 15.66 13.73 -26.32
C ASP A 549 16.69 13.08 -27.25
N GLU A 550 17.81 12.61 -26.71
CA GLU A 550 18.89 11.95 -27.48
C GLU A 550 18.45 10.64 -28.16
N HIS A 551 17.27 10.13 -27.82
CA HIS A 551 16.73 8.90 -28.39
C HIS A 551 15.70 9.14 -29.50
N LEU A 552 15.32 10.39 -29.79
CA LEU A 552 14.27 10.73 -30.75
C LEU A 552 14.49 10.07 -32.13
N ALA A 553 15.70 10.14 -32.68
CA ALA A 553 16.02 9.53 -33.99
C ALA A 553 15.75 8.01 -34.01
N LYS A 554 16.04 7.30 -32.90
CA LYS A 554 15.80 5.86 -32.80
C LYS A 554 14.30 5.55 -32.61
N ASN A 555 13.57 6.40 -31.90
CA ASN A 555 12.13 6.29 -31.75
C ASN A 555 11.40 6.56 -33.08
N LEU A 556 11.88 7.51 -33.90
CA LEU A 556 11.37 7.75 -35.26
C LEU A 556 11.57 6.53 -36.17
N ASN A 557 12.73 5.89 -36.13
CA ASN A 557 12.97 4.66 -36.87
C ASN A 557 11.99 3.56 -36.47
N ALA A 558 11.79 3.35 -35.15
CA ALA A 558 10.83 2.37 -34.64
C ALA A 558 9.40 2.72 -35.04
N TYR A 559 9.00 3.99 -35.01
CA TYR A 559 7.69 4.44 -35.52
C TYR A 559 7.45 3.99 -36.95
N ASN A 560 8.41 4.24 -37.84
CA ASN A 560 8.32 3.84 -39.26
C ASN A 560 8.27 2.30 -39.44
N GLU A 561 9.04 1.58 -38.64
CA GLU A 561 9.06 0.11 -38.64
C GLU A 561 7.75 -0.51 -38.17
N ILE A 562 7.10 0.07 -37.15
CA ILE A 562 5.78 -0.36 -36.68
C ILE A 562 4.71 -0.02 -37.70
N LYS A 563 4.76 1.19 -38.26
CA LYS A 563 3.83 1.67 -39.29
C LYS A 563 3.86 0.78 -40.54
N SER A 564 5.05 0.31 -40.94
CA SER A 564 5.18 -0.60 -42.08
C SER A 564 4.55 -1.99 -41.87
N ARG A 565 4.11 -2.30 -40.64
CA ARG A 565 3.39 -3.53 -40.25
C ARG A 565 1.92 -3.28 -39.99
N TYR A 566 1.45 -2.08 -40.32
CA TYR A 566 0.05 -1.65 -40.20
C TYR A 566 -0.48 -1.63 -38.75
N SER A 567 0.37 -1.81 -37.73
CA SER A 567 -0.07 -1.72 -36.33
C SER A 567 -0.53 -0.30 -36.00
N PRO A 568 -1.68 -0.11 -35.36
CA PRO A 568 -2.12 1.20 -34.86
C PRO A 568 -1.14 1.77 -33.85
N ILE A 569 -0.72 3.04 -34.01
CA ILE A 569 0.27 3.67 -33.14
C ILE A 569 -0.32 4.90 -32.47
N ILE A 570 -0.19 5.00 -31.15
CA ILE A 570 -0.33 6.24 -30.40
C ILE A 570 1.07 6.74 -30.05
N VAL A 571 1.37 8.00 -30.38
CA VAL A 571 2.65 8.63 -30.07
C VAL A 571 2.46 9.60 -28.91
N VAL A 572 3.27 9.46 -27.84
CA VAL A 572 3.35 10.42 -26.72
C VAL A 572 4.64 11.22 -26.89
N THR A 573 4.54 12.52 -27.15
CA THR A 573 5.70 13.34 -27.52
C THR A 573 5.54 14.81 -27.11
N ASN A 574 6.63 15.56 -27.12
CA ASN A 574 6.68 17.03 -26.99
C ASN A 574 7.34 17.71 -28.19
N THR A 575 7.42 17.03 -29.32
CA THR A 575 8.03 17.56 -30.54
C THR A 575 7.08 17.50 -31.72
N ASN A 576 7.20 18.49 -32.61
CA ASN A 576 6.42 18.63 -33.84
C ASN A 576 7.26 18.20 -35.07
N VAL A 577 7.97 17.07 -35.00
CA VAL A 577 8.64 16.53 -36.16
C VAL A 577 7.66 16.09 -37.24
N ASN A 578 8.02 16.22 -38.52
CA ASN A 578 7.11 15.98 -39.63
C ASN A 578 6.50 14.56 -39.61
N GLU A 579 7.27 13.57 -39.21
CA GLU A 579 6.85 12.18 -39.12
C GLU A 579 5.68 11.99 -38.13
N PHE A 580 5.71 12.72 -37.01
CA PHE A 580 4.63 12.67 -36.01
C PHE A 580 3.48 13.61 -36.39
N ASN A 581 3.75 14.73 -37.06
CA ASN A 581 2.70 15.64 -37.52
C ASN A 581 1.72 14.97 -38.51
N LEU A 582 2.18 13.95 -39.22
CA LEU A 582 1.35 13.14 -40.13
C LEU A 582 0.66 11.97 -39.41
N ALA A 583 0.96 11.74 -38.14
CA ALA A 583 0.31 10.71 -37.34
C ALA A 583 -1.07 11.21 -36.86
N GLU A 584 -2.09 10.39 -37.05
CA GLU A 584 -3.46 10.72 -36.66
C GLU A 584 -3.66 10.70 -35.12
N ASN A 585 -2.79 9.98 -34.38
CA ASN A 585 -2.97 9.64 -32.98
C ASN A 585 -1.76 10.11 -32.14
N VAL A 586 -1.62 11.43 -31.98
CA VAL A 586 -0.55 12.03 -31.19
C VAL A 586 -1.10 12.66 -29.91
N LEU A 587 -0.48 12.32 -28.80
CA LEU A 587 -0.73 12.93 -27.49
C LEU A 587 0.48 13.80 -27.11
N TYR A 588 0.28 15.11 -27.11
CA TYR A 588 1.33 16.06 -26.81
C TYR A 588 1.48 16.27 -25.30
N ILE A 589 2.72 16.25 -24.81
CA ILE A 589 3.11 16.63 -23.45
C ILE A 589 3.86 17.97 -23.47
N PRO A 590 3.79 18.78 -22.41
CA PRO A 590 4.63 19.96 -22.27
C PRO A 590 6.13 19.59 -22.27
N TYR A 591 6.97 20.47 -22.79
CA TYR A 591 8.41 20.26 -22.77
C TYR A 591 8.97 20.44 -21.36
N ASN A 592 9.65 19.41 -20.85
CA ASN A 592 10.47 19.44 -19.65
C ASN A 592 11.63 18.48 -19.87
N LYS A 593 12.86 18.97 -20.00
CA LYS A 593 13.99 18.14 -20.45
C LYS A 593 14.24 16.95 -19.52
N THR A 594 14.22 17.17 -18.22
CA THR A 594 14.52 16.14 -17.21
C THR A 594 13.33 15.24 -16.89
N TYR A 595 12.10 15.79 -16.83
CA TYR A 595 10.91 15.09 -16.33
C TYR A 595 9.87 14.77 -17.42
N ASN A 596 10.27 14.71 -18.70
CA ASN A 596 9.40 14.22 -19.78
C ASN A 596 8.83 12.83 -19.49
N SER A 597 9.61 11.97 -18.85
CA SER A 597 9.20 10.63 -18.39
C SER A 597 8.03 10.72 -17.42
N VAL A 598 8.11 11.60 -16.41
CA VAL A 598 7.02 11.82 -15.43
C VAL A 598 5.74 12.30 -16.13
N LEU A 599 5.84 13.26 -17.05
CA LEU A 599 4.69 13.76 -17.82
C LEU A 599 4.08 12.65 -18.69
N SER A 600 4.92 11.82 -19.32
CA SER A 600 4.45 10.66 -20.10
C SER A 600 3.74 9.63 -19.25
N SER A 601 4.15 9.41 -17.98
CA SER A 601 3.47 8.47 -17.09
C SER A 601 2.03 8.89 -16.80
N ILE A 602 1.78 10.19 -16.64
CA ILE A 602 0.42 10.75 -16.41
C ILE A 602 -0.48 10.47 -17.63
N VAL A 603 0.07 10.59 -18.84
CA VAL A 603 -0.66 10.24 -20.08
C VAL A 603 -1.05 8.76 -20.08
N LEU A 604 -0.12 7.86 -19.72
CA LEU A 604 -0.39 6.42 -19.70
C LEU A 604 -1.40 6.03 -18.60
N GLN A 605 -1.36 6.69 -17.46
CA GLN A 605 -2.36 6.52 -16.39
C GLN A 605 -3.76 6.92 -16.89
N MET A 606 -3.89 8.03 -17.62
CA MET A 606 -5.16 8.46 -18.21
C MET A 606 -5.63 7.48 -19.30
N ILE A 607 -4.74 6.95 -20.13
CA ILE A 607 -5.06 5.91 -21.13
C ILE A 607 -5.62 4.67 -20.41
N ALA A 608 -4.91 4.16 -19.39
CA ALA A 608 -5.35 2.99 -18.63
C ALA A 608 -6.73 3.21 -17.98
N TYR A 609 -6.96 4.39 -17.38
CA TYR A 609 -8.23 4.79 -16.81
C TYR A 609 -9.36 4.77 -17.85
N LYS A 610 -9.15 5.43 -19.00
CA LYS A 610 -10.16 5.48 -20.07
C LYS A 610 -10.45 4.11 -20.68
N LEU A 611 -9.44 3.24 -20.80
CA LEU A 611 -9.62 1.85 -21.21
C LEU A 611 -10.49 1.06 -20.22
N SER A 612 -10.28 1.25 -18.92
CA SER A 612 -11.10 0.64 -17.87
C SER A 612 -12.57 1.03 -18.02
N VAL A 613 -12.84 2.34 -18.07
CA VAL A 613 -14.19 2.88 -18.18
C VAL A 613 -14.88 2.46 -19.48
N SER A 614 -14.15 2.44 -20.62
CA SER A 614 -14.70 2.01 -21.89
C SER A 614 -15.12 0.53 -21.96
N LYS A 615 -14.67 -0.27 -20.99
CA LYS A 615 -14.98 -1.70 -20.82
C LYS A 615 -15.91 -1.97 -19.64
N ASP A 616 -16.52 -0.94 -19.06
CA ASP A 616 -17.37 -1.02 -17.87
C ASP A 616 -16.66 -1.68 -16.65
N ILE A 617 -15.33 -1.49 -16.54
CA ILE A 617 -14.52 -1.97 -15.43
C ILE A 617 -14.35 -0.83 -14.42
N ASN A 618 -14.57 -1.12 -13.13
CA ASN A 618 -14.27 -0.15 -12.07
C ASN A 618 -12.76 -0.03 -11.88
N PRO A 619 -12.13 1.11 -12.20
CA PRO A 619 -10.68 1.30 -12.09
C PRO A 619 -10.18 1.37 -10.63
N ASP A 620 -11.06 1.67 -9.68
CA ASP A 620 -10.70 1.82 -8.27
C ASP A 620 -10.55 0.46 -7.56
N MET A 621 -11.29 -0.55 -8.04
CA MET A 621 -11.37 -1.89 -7.45
C MET A 621 -11.20 -2.98 -8.52
N PRO A 622 -10.03 -3.10 -9.15
CA PRO A 622 -9.80 -4.13 -10.16
C PRO A 622 -9.82 -5.52 -9.53
N LYS A 623 -10.32 -6.50 -10.29
CA LYS A 623 -10.40 -7.89 -9.83
C LYS A 623 -9.02 -8.44 -9.46
N ASN A 624 -8.96 -9.27 -8.42
CA ASN A 624 -7.76 -10.00 -7.98
C ASN A 624 -6.57 -9.11 -7.56
N LEU A 625 -6.81 -7.83 -7.25
CA LEU A 625 -5.78 -6.92 -6.77
C LEU A 625 -6.23 -6.22 -5.49
N ALA A 626 -5.28 -5.94 -4.60
CA ALA A 626 -5.45 -5.13 -3.41
C ALA A 626 -4.47 -3.96 -3.41
N LYS A 627 -4.80 -2.87 -2.70
CA LYS A 627 -3.93 -1.67 -2.62
C LYS A 627 -2.58 -1.97 -1.97
N VAL A 628 -2.52 -2.90 -1.04
CA VAL A 628 -1.31 -3.22 -0.29
C VAL A 628 -1.15 -4.74 -0.18
N VAL A 629 0.04 -5.25 -0.46
CA VAL A 629 0.41 -6.67 -0.29
C VAL A 629 1.21 -6.81 1.00
N THR A 630 0.68 -7.56 1.98
CA THR A 630 1.30 -7.78 3.30
C THR A 630 1.31 -9.24 3.69
N VAL A 631 1.22 -10.10 2.69
CA VAL A 631 1.38 -11.55 2.81
C VAL A 631 2.39 -11.97 1.75
N GLU A 632 3.23 -12.93 2.11
CA GLU A 632 4.12 -13.61 1.16
C GLU A 632 3.35 -14.61 0.32
#